data_c5eb14b09438604f12f3e2e55c3fbebb
#
_entry.id   c5eb14b09438604f12f3e2e55c3fbebb
#
_cell.length_a   1.000
_cell.length_b   1.000
_cell.length_c   1.000
_cell.angle_alpha   90.00
_cell.angle_beta   90.00
_cell.angle_gamma   90.00
#
_symmetry.space_group_name_H-M   'P 1'
#
loop_
_entity.id
_entity.type
_entity.pdbx_description
1 polymer ?
#
loop_
_entity_poly.entity_id
_entity_poly.type
_entity_poly.pdbx_seq_one_letter_code
_entity_poly.pdbx_strand_id
1 'polypeptide(L)'
;MDNKDKNKKNPANDPNQGQGVNYEQTARLRIIKSEEIEADLKGKTVKNKLNKIKPMKTSSIYRKKYLVLALVVVLIFVLAYQFVKVKNLDFTTLGANIEKKVSMENFVKGNDLSLRKLYGINKIEVEKYISYVPKSNMMANEILIVKAKSEYADAILARIQKRVDAQSKSFKNYAPDQYKIMSSSVLKKKGDYIYFISYENVDLINKIIKANYE
;
A
#
# COMPACT_ATOMS: atom_id res chain seq x y z
N MET A 1 25.29 -38.26 -66.76
CA MET A 1 25.24 -36.90 -67.24
C MET A 1 25.33 -36.00 -66.02
N ASP A 2 26.51 -35.63 -65.67
CA ASP A 2 27.22 -34.38 -66.00
C ASP A 2 26.44 -33.17 -65.52
N ASN A 3 26.92 -32.31 -64.72
CA ASN A 3 28.18 -31.60 -64.64
C ASN A 3 28.23 -30.78 -63.31
N LYS A 4 29.30 -30.81 -62.60
CA LYS A 4 30.27 -29.74 -62.32
C LYS A 4 29.69 -28.30 -62.31
N ASP A 5 29.83 -27.56 -61.22
CA ASP A 5 30.94 -26.63 -61.01
C ASP A 5 30.84 -25.87 -59.67
N LYS A 6 31.90 -25.92 -58.98
CA LYS A 6 32.63 -24.86 -58.27
C LYS A 6 31.91 -23.53 -58.05
N ASN A 7 31.82 -23.11 -56.77
CA ASN A 7 32.18 -21.76 -56.48
C ASN A 7 32.70 -21.57 -55.05
N LYS A 8 33.80 -20.86 -54.96
CA LYS A 8 34.57 -20.42 -53.79
C LYS A 8 33.71 -19.66 -52.79
N LYS A 9 33.79 -20.05 -51.53
CA LYS A 9 33.36 -19.21 -50.42
C LYS A 9 34.59 -18.52 -49.83
N ASN A 10 34.53 -17.19 -49.81
CA ASN A 10 35.34 -16.35 -48.94
C ASN A 10 34.90 -16.55 -47.50
N PRO A 11 35.84 -16.67 -46.55
CA PRO A 11 35.48 -16.69 -45.14
C PRO A 11 35.13 -15.26 -44.68
N ALA A 12 33.96 -15.14 -44.13
CA ALA A 12 33.48 -13.95 -43.43
C ALA A 12 34.33 -13.70 -42.17
N ASN A 13 34.69 -12.46 -41.97
CA ASN A 13 35.32 -11.94 -40.76
C ASN A 13 34.44 -12.23 -39.53
N ASP A 14 34.98 -12.99 -38.61
CA ASP A 14 34.49 -13.14 -37.24
C ASP A 14 35.20 -12.10 -36.37
N PRO A 15 34.51 -11.15 -35.77
CA PRO A 15 35.12 -10.08 -34.97
C PRO A 15 35.50 -10.50 -33.53
N ASN A 16 35.56 -11.79 -33.23
CA ASN A 16 35.82 -12.23 -31.86
C ASN A 16 37.10 -13.11 -31.73
N GLN A 17 38.20 -12.71 -32.41
CA GLN A 17 39.51 -13.23 -32.03
C GLN A 17 40.00 -12.45 -30.80
N GLY A 18 39.77 -13.05 -29.64
CA GLY A 18 40.40 -12.62 -28.40
C GLY A 18 41.91 -12.52 -28.58
N GLN A 19 42.48 -11.37 -28.27
CA GLN A 19 43.91 -11.18 -28.13
C GLN A 19 44.44 -12.20 -27.15
N GLY A 20 45.12 -13.23 -27.67
CA GLY A 20 45.82 -14.19 -26.84
C GLY A 20 46.89 -13.46 -26.03
N VAL A 21 46.71 -13.43 -24.72
CA VAL A 21 47.69 -12.90 -23.80
C VAL A 21 48.91 -13.80 -23.91
N ASN A 22 50.02 -13.27 -24.46
CA ASN A 22 51.25 -14.01 -24.61
C ASN A 22 51.90 -14.16 -23.24
N TYR A 23 51.65 -15.28 -22.57
CA TYR A 23 52.15 -15.60 -21.24
C TYR A 23 53.70 -15.74 -21.17
N GLU A 24 54.40 -15.83 -22.31
CA GLU A 24 55.86 -15.91 -22.33
C GLU A 24 56.56 -14.58 -21.99
N GLN A 25 55.86 -13.45 -22.14
CA GLN A 25 56.42 -12.13 -21.79
C GLN A 25 56.33 -11.79 -20.29
N THR A 26 55.51 -12.48 -19.51
CA THR A 26 55.35 -12.19 -18.10
C THR A 26 56.31 -12.90 -17.17
N ALA A 27 57.13 -13.82 -17.70
CA ALA A 27 58.00 -14.67 -16.89
C ALA A 27 59.50 -14.23 -16.84
N ARG A 28 59.84 -13.07 -17.37
CA ARG A 28 61.21 -12.53 -17.21
C ARG A 28 61.29 -11.72 -15.91
N LEU A 29 61.29 -12.43 -14.80
CA LEU A 29 61.74 -11.85 -13.53
C LEU A 29 63.22 -11.55 -13.65
N ARG A 30 63.58 -10.27 -13.62
CA ARG A 30 64.92 -9.82 -13.53
C ARG A 30 65.48 -10.24 -12.17
N ILE A 31 66.44 -11.17 -12.15
CA ILE A 31 67.14 -11.55 -10.93
C ILE A 31 67.96 -10.34 -10.53
N ILE A 32 67.56 -9.60 -9.53
CA ILE A 32 68.31 -8.48 -8.95
C ILE A 32 69.30 -9.11 -8.01
N LYS A 33 70.59 -8.94 -8.31
CA LYS A 33 71.63 -9.41 -7.42
C LYS A 33 71.66 -8.65 -6.11
N SER A 34 71.93 -9.29 -5.01
CA SER A 34 71.90 -8.72 -3.66
C SER A 34 72.74 -7.43 -3.53
N GLU A 35 73.77 -7.29 -4.32
CA GLU A 35 74.62 -6.10 -4.36
C GLU A 35 73.93 -4.84 -4.92
N GLU A 36 73.01 -4.99 -5.87
CA GLU A 36 72.21 -3.88 -6.37
C GLU A 36 71.14 -3.37 -5.34
N ILE A 37 70.72 -4.27 -4.47
CA ILE A 37 69.75 -3.90 -3.40
C ILE A 37 70.43 -3.08 -2.31
N GLU A 38 71.67 -3.42 -1.95
CA GLU A 38 72.47 -2.68 -0.95
C GLU A 38 72.83 -1.25 -1.44
N ALA A 39 73.16 -1.12 -2.73
CA ALA A 39 73.48 0.20 -3.32
C ALA A 39 72.26 1.14 -3.37
N ASP A 40 71.07 0.61 -3.66
CA ASP A 40 69.82 1.42 -3.72
C ASP A 40 69.32 1.76 -2.31
N LEU A 41 69.60 0.97 -1.29
CA LEU A 41 69.28 1.24 0.11
C LEU A 41 70.21 2.33 0.73
N LYS A 42 71.48 2.46 0.28
CA LYS A 42 72.34 3.54 0.78
C LYS A 42 72.20 4.89 0.11
N GLY A 43 71.52 4.93 -1.06
CA GLY A 43 71.34 6.17 -1.83
C GLY A 43 70.07 6.91 -1.67
N LYS A 44 69.03 6.29 -1.17
CA LYS A 44 67.73 6.91 -0.96
C LYS A 44 67.34 6.87 0.50
N THR A 45 67.58 7.96 1.20
CA THR A 45 66.73 8.30 2.33
C THR A 45 65.34 8.41 1.75
N VAL A 46 64.61 7.30 1.74
CA VAL A 46 63.20 7.28 1.43
C VAL A 46 62.55 8.14 2.52
N LYS A 47 62.46 9.44 2.26
CA LYS A 47 61.46 10.25 2.95
C LYS A 47 60.15 9.54 2.63
N ASN A 48 59.70 8.68 3.53
CA ASN A 48 58.35 8.17 3.58
C ASN A 48 57.44 9.39 3.67
N LYS A 49 57.16 10.03 2.55
CA LYS A 49 55.88 10.70 2.36
C LYS A 49 54.83 9.60 2.40
N LEU A 50 54.51 9.13 3.59
CA LEU A 50 53.21 8.63 3.86
C LEU A 50 52.27 9.72 3.31
N ASN A 51 51.80 9.50 2.08
CA ASN A 51 50.68 10.25 1.57
C ASN A 51 49.57 10.02 2.58
N LYS A 52 49.49 10.94 3.60
CA LYS A 52 48.32 11.05 4.40
C LYS A 52 47.22 11.18 3.38
N ILE A 53 46.45 10.11 3.19
CA ILE A 53 45.16 10.16 2.52
C ILE A 53 44.40 11.16 3.33
N LYS A 54 44.42 12.42 2.90
CA LYS A 54 43.61 13.44 3.52
C LYS A 54 42.18 12.94 3.36
N PRO A 55 41.44 12.72 4.47
CA PRO A 55 40.05 12.34 4.32
C PRO A 55 39.43 13.40 3.43
N MET A 56 38.78 12.97 2.34
CA MET A 56 38.09 13.90 1.46
C MET A 56 37.14 14.71 2.36
N LYS A 57 37.46 16.00 2.55
CA LYS A 57 36.53 16.92 3.21
C LYS A 57 35.29 16.91 2.34
N THR A 58 34.25 16.20 2.79
CA THR A 58 32.92 16.29 2.19
C THR A 58 32.62 17.76 2.06
N SER A 59 32.61 18.28 0.84
CA SER A 59 32.50 19.70 0.62
C SER A 59 31.21 20.18 1.31
N SER A 60 31.21 21.35 1.93
CA SER A 60 30.05 21.90 2.64
C SER A 60 28.82 21.98 1.72
N ILE A 61 29.03 21.99 0.41
CA ILE A 61 28.02 21.94 -0.65
C ILE A 61 27.22 20.63 -0.62
N TYR A 62 27.91 19.49 -0.42
CA TYR A 62 27.23 18.19 -0.32
C TYR A 62 26.40 18.09 0.97
N ARG A 63 26.92 18.61 2.09
CA ARG A 63 26.16 18.67 3.34
C ARG A 63 24.89 19.48 3.18
N LYS A 64 24.95 20.63 2.53
CA LYS A 64 23.76 21.46 2.26
C LYS A 64 22.76 20.74 1.34
N LYS A 65 23.24 20.07 0.28
CA LYS A 65 22.36 19.28 -0.62
C LYS A 65 21.66 18.14 0.10
N TYR A 66 22.37 17.37 0.93
CA TYR A 66 21.76 16.30 1.72
C TYR A 66 20.80 16.83 2.79
N LEU A 67 21.09 17.98 3.37
CA LEU A 67 20.18 18.62 4.32
C LEU A 67 18.87 19.06 3.64
N VAL A 68 18.96 19.66 2.45
CA VAL A 68 17.78 20.00 1.64
C VAL A 68 17.01 18.75 1.25
N LEU A 69 17.68 17.69 0.81
CA LEU A 69 17.04 16.42 0.48
C LEU A 69 16.30 15.83 1.68
N ALA A 70 16.94 15.80 2.86
CA ALA A 70 16.33 15.32 4.08
C ALA A 70 15.08 16.15 4.45
N LEU A 71 15.15 17.47 4.28
CA LEU A 71 14.03 18.37 4.55
C LEU A 71 12.87 18.11 3.59
N VAL A 72 13.15 17.87 2.31
CA VAL A 72 12.12 17.48 1.31
C VAL A 72 11.48 16.15 1.68
N VAL A 73 12.26 15.16 2.08
CA VAL A 73 11.74 13.85 2.51
C VAL A 73 10.83 14.01 3.73
N VAL A 74 11.27 14.77 4.74
CA VAL A 74 10.46 15.05 5.93
C VAL A 74 9.16 15.76 5.55
N LEU A 75 9.21 16.72 4.64
CA LEU A 75 8.03 17.45 4.16
C LEU A 75 7.05 16.51 3.46
N ILE A 76 7.53 15.58 2.63
CA ILE A 76 6.71 14.54 2.00
C ILE A 76 6.03 13.66 3.06
N PHE A 77 6.75 13.23 4.10
CA PHE A 77 6.19 12.45 5.20
C PHE A 77 5.13 13.22 5.98
N VAL A 78 5.36 14.51 6.25
CA VAL A 78 4.38 15.38 6.93
C VAL A 78 3.11 15.53 6.10
N LEU A 79 3.25 15.75 4.79
CA LEU A 79 2.09 15.81 3.88
C LEU A 79 1.37 14.46 3.80
N ALA A 80 2.10 13.35 3.64
CA ALA A 80 1.52 12.01 3.62
C ALA A 80 0.79 11.67 4.92
N TYR A 81 1.31 12.13 6.06
CA TYR A 81 0.68 11.91 7.38
C TYR A 81 -0.74 12.49 7.44
N GLN A 82 -0.99 13.65 6.81
CA GLN A 82 -2.33 14.24 6.77
C GLN A 82 -3.35 13.37 6.00
N PHE A 83 -2.89 12.62 5.00
CA PHE A 83 -3.74 11.69 4.24
C PHE A 83 -3.95 10.35 4.96
N VAL A 84 -2.99 9.93 5.79
CA VAL A 84 -3.05 8.66 6.54
C VAL A 84 -3.78 8.82 7.87
N LYS A 85 -3.81 10.03 8.44
CA LYS A 85 -4.51 10.30 9.71
C LYS A 85 -5.98 9.89 9.57
N VAL A 86 -6.35 8.80 10.24
CA VAL A 86 -7.74 8.36 10.32
C VAL A 86 -8.48 9.42 11.15
N LYS A 87 -9.32 10.20 10.48
CA LYS A 87 -10.19 11.15 11.15
C LYS A 87 -11.19 10.40 12.03
N ASN A 88 -11.35 10.84 13.25
CA ASN A 88 -12.35 10.25 14.14
C ASN A 88 -13.75 10.65 13.68
N LEU A 89 -14.68 9.72 13.85
CA LEU A 89 -16.08 9.93 13.56
C LEU A 89 -16.84 10.18 14.86
N ASP A 90 -17.49 11.33 14.97
CA ASP A 90 -18.39 11.58 16.10
C ASP A 90 -19.72 10.84 15.91
N PHE A 91 -19.86 9.72 16.60
CA PHE A 91 -21.06 8.86 16.52
C PHE A 91 -22.30 9.53 17.07
N THR A 92 -22.17 10.42 18.06
CA THR A 92 -23.31 11.09 18.67
C THR A 92 -23.93 12.09 17.70
N THR A 93 -23.12 12.99 17.19
CA THR A 93 -23.53 13.99 16.20
C THR A 93 -23.97 13.33 14.89
N LEU A 94 -23.28 12.26 14.46
CA LEU A 94 -23.65 11.51 13.27
C LEU A 94 -25.04 10.88 13.39
N GLY A 95 -25.34 10.23 14.52
CA GLY A 95 -26.66 9.64 14.77
C GLY A 95 -27.77 10.69 14.73
N ALA A 96 -27.59 11.80 15.42
CA ALA A 96 -28.55 12.91 15.40
C ALA A 96 -28.75 13.49 13.98
N ASN A 97 -27.68 13.63 13.20
CA ASN A 97 -27.77 14.12 11.83
C ASN A 97 -28.47 13.14 10.89
N ILE A 98 -28.30 11.83 11.08
CA ILE A 98 -29.04 10.81 10.34
C ILE A 98 -30.51 10.88 10.70
N GLU A 99 -30.88 10.85 11.99
CA GLU A 99 -32.26 10.93 12.45
C GLU A 99 -33.00 12.21 11.97
N LYS A 100 -32.26 13.32 11.83
CA LYS A 100 -32.83 14.60 11.35
C LYS A 100 -33.03 14.67 9.84
N LYS A 101 -32.15 14.03 9.05
CA LYS A 101 -32.11 14.21 7.58
C LYS A 101 -32.66 13.02 6.80
N VAL A 102 -32.77 11.85 7.43
CA VAL A 102 -33.29 10.63 6.82
C VAL A 102 -34.70 10.33 7.35
N SER A 103 -35.62 9.95 6.47
CA SER A 103 -36.93 9.47 6.92
C SER A 103 -36.76 8.18 7.72
N MET A 104 -37.13 8.24 8.99
CA MET A 104 -37.03 7.11 9.91
C MET A 104 -38.25 6.20 9.88
N GLU A 105 -39.18 6.43 8.97
CA GLU A 105 -40.45 5.70 8.87
C GLU A 105 -40.26 4.19 8.74
N ASN A 106 -39.28 3.76 7.94
CA ASN A 106 -38.97 2.35 7.67
C ASN A 106 -37.91 1.74 8.59
N PHE A 107 -37.44 2.53 9.56
CA PHE A 107 -36.35 2.11 10.44
C PHE A 107 -36.77 1.97 11.90
N VAL A 108 -36.07 1.09 12.61
CA VAL A 108 -36.08 1.02 14.08
C VAL A 108 -34.65 1.15 14.54
N LYS A 109 -34.42 1.88 15.62
CA LYS A 109 -33.07 1.99 16.22
C LYS A 109 -32.63 0.62 16.72
N GLY A 110 -31.49 0.14 16.17
CA GLY A 110 -30.93 -1.15 16.54
C GLY A 110 -30.19 -1.08 17.88
N ASN A 111 -30.11 -2.20 18.54
CA ASN A 111 -29.39 -2.41 19.79
C ASN A 111 -28.43 -3.60 19.71
N ASP A 112 -27.74 -3.93 20.80
CA ASP A 112 -26.78 -5.03 20.85
C ASP A 112 -27.38 -6.39 20.45
N LEU A 113 -28.66 -6.61 20.76
CA LEU A 113 -29.38 -7.83 20.38
C LEU A 113 -29.61 -7.88 18.86
N SER A 114 -30.06 -6.78 18.25
CA SER A 114 -30.22 -6.70 16.78
C SER A 114 -28.90 -6.80 16.05
N LEU A 115 -27.82 -6.21 16.59
CA LEU A 115 -26.47 -6.32 16.03
C LEU A 115 -26.01 -7.77 15.96
N ARG A 116 -26.22 -8.53 17.06
CA ARG A 116 -25.91 -9.96 17.12
C ARG A 116 -26.83 -10.80 16.25
N LYS A 117 -28.13 -10.56 16.29
CA LYS A 117 -29.14 -11.37 15.57
C LYS A 117 -29.03 -11.20 14.05
N LEU A 118 -28.83 -9.96 13.57
CA LEU A 118 -28.85 -9.66 12.15
C LEU A 118 -27.47 -9.85 11.49
N TYR A 119 -26.41 -9.48 12.18
CA TYR A 119 -25.06 -9.46 11.60
C TYR A 119 -24.09 -10.46 12.27
N GLY A 120 -24.51 -11.13 13.35
CA GLY A 120 -23.61 -11.99 14.11
C GLY A 120 -22.48 -11.24 14.83
N ILE A 121 -22.64 -9.96 15.07
CA ILE A 121 -21.63 -9.10 15.69
C ILE A 121 -21.92 -8.98 17.19
N ASN A 122 -20.92 -9.31 18.02
CA ASN A 122 -21.01 -9.16 19.47
C ASN A 122 -20.54 -7.76 19.90
N LYS A 123 -21.11 -7.25 20.99
CA LYS A 123 -20.72 -5.94 21.53
C LYS A 123 -19.24 -5.82 21.86
N ILE A 124 -18.61 -6.91 22.26
CA ILE A 124 -17.18 -6.95 22.62
C ILE A 124 -16.24 -6.73 21.43
N GLU A 125 -16.73 -6.98 20.19
CA GLU A 125 -15.97 -6.86 18.94
C GLU A 125 -15.94 -5.41 18.41
N VAL A 126 -16.79 -4.53 18.96
CA VAL A 126 -16.96 -3.16 18.51
C VAL A 126 -16.70 -2.15 19.61
N GLU A 127 -16.14 -0.99 19.26
CA GLU A 127 -15.97 0.14 20.18
C GLU A 127 -17.24 0.98 20.23
N LYS A 128 -17.76 1.35 19.06
CA LYS A 128 -18.95 2.17 18.89
C LYS A 128 -19.73 1.71 17.65
N TYR A 129 -21.04 1.92 17.65
CA TYR A 129 -21.86 1.68 16.47
C TYR A 129 -23.12 2.57 16.46
N ILE A 130 -23.63 2.77 15.24
CA ILE A 130 -24.98 3.27 14.96
C ILE A 130 -25.64 2.19 14.12
N SER A 131 -26.83 1.79 14.52
CA SER A 131 -27.60 0.78 13.80
C SER A 131 -29.05 1.23 13.68
N TYR A 132 -29.51 1.28 12.44
CA TYR A 132 -30.95 1.42 12.12
C TYR A 132 -31.31 0.21 11.28
N VAL A 133 -32.22 -0.57 11.80
CA VAL A 133 -32.66 -1.85 11.20
C VAL A 133 -34.07 -1.71 10.61
N PRO A 134 -34.45 -2.53 9.63
CA PRO A 134 -35.79 -2.45 9.05
C PRO A 134 -36.87 -2.79 10.06
N LYS A 135 -38.00 -2.10 9.98
CA LYS A 135 -39.19 -2.40 10.81
C LYS A 135 -39.77 -3.80 10.54
N SER A 136 -39.54 -4.30 9.34
CA SER A 136 -40.07 -5.59 8.90
C SER A 136 -39.03 -6.35 8.10
N ASN A 137 -39.03 -7.69 8.17
CA ASN A 137 -38.19 -8.54 7.34
C ASN A 137 -38.43 -8.39 5.82
N MET A 138 -39.53 -7.71 5.44
CA MET A 138 -39.88 -7.42 4.05
C MET A 138 -39.23 -6.14 3.52
N MET A 139 -38.47 -5.42 4.35
CA MET A 139 -37.85 -4.13 4.00
C MET A 139 -36.32 -4.29 3.92
N ALA A 140 -35.71 -3.61 2.94
CA ALA A 140 -34.29 -3.61 2.69
C ALA A 140 -33.55 -2.44 3.35
N ASN A 141 -34.29 -1.53 4.00
CA ASN A 141 -33.72 -0.29 4.56
C ASN A 141 -32.89 -0.58 5.81
N GLU A 142 -31.57 -0.52 5.70
CA GLU A 142 -30.63 -0.75 6.79
C GLU A 142 -29.49 0.27 6.77
N ILE A 143 -29.11 0.78 7.94
CA ILE A 143 -27.91 1.62 8.12
C ILE A 143 -27.14 1.05 9.30
N LEU A 144 -25.92 0.61 9.06
CA LEU A 144 -25.01 0.15 10.08
C LEU A 144 -23.67 0.83 9.91
N ILE A 145 -23.26 1.57 10.94
CA ILE A 145 -21.95 2.23 11.01
C ILE A 145 -21.26 1.72 12.25
N VAL A 146 -20.13 1.07 12.09
CA VAL A 146 -19.41 0.41 13.18
C VAL A 146 -17.98 0.93 13.23
N LYS A 147 -17.50 1.24 14.44
CA LYS A 147 -16.08 1.29 14.75
C LYS A 147 -15.73 -0.05 15.40
N ALA A 148 -15.15 -0.93 14.63
CA ALA A 148 -14.70 -2.24 15.09
C ALA A 148 -13.40 -2.12 15.89
N LYS A 149 -13.13 -3.08 16.76
CA LYS A 149 -11.75 -3.30 17.20
C LYS A 149 -10.96 -3.88 16.04
N SER A 150 -9.70 -3.45 15.85
CA SER A 150 -8.90 -3.74 14.65
C SER A 150 -8.83 -5.23 14.32
N GLU A 151 -8.72 -6.09 15.34
CA GLU A 151 -8.65 -7.54 15.23
C GLU A 151 -9.92 -8.20 14.65
N TYR A 152 -11.09 -7.54 14.79
CA TYR A 152 -12.37 -8.08 14.32
C TYR A 152 -12.90 -7.42 13.03
N ALA A 153 -12.25 -6.35 12.55
CA ALA A 153 -12.77 -5.54 11.47
C ALA A 153 -13.05 -6.33 10.18
N ASP A 154 -12.14 -7.20 9.77
CA ASP A 154 -12.32 -8.01 8.56
C ASP A 154 -13.38 -9.11 8.73
N ALA A 155 -13.46 -9.73 9.92
CA ALA A 155 -14.47 -10.71 10.23
C ALA A 155 -15.87 -10.07 10.26
N ILE A 156 -16.00 -8.85 10.80
CA ILE A 156 -17.26 -8.09 10.80
C ILE A 156 -17.66 -7.75 9.37
N LEU A 157 -16.74 -7.26 8.55
CA LEU A 157 -16.99 -6.95 7.13
C LEU A 157 -17.54 -8.16 6.38
N ALA A 158 -16.90 -9.32 6.55
CA ALA A 158 -17.33 -10.57 5.90
C ALA A 158 -18.73 -11.01 6.36
N ARG A 159 -19.06 -10.86 7.65
CA ARG A 159 -20.38 -11.19 8.18
C ARG A 159 -21.47 -10.26 7.63
N ILE A 160 -21.19 -8.95 7.51
CA ILE A 160 -22.12 -8.01 6.89
C ILE A 160 -22.31 -8.35 5.41
N GLN A 161 -21.23 -8.64 4.67
CA GLN A 161 -21.32 -9.04 3.26
C GLN A 161 -22.23 -10.28 3.09
N LYS A 162 -22.02 -11.30 3.93
CA LYS A 162 -22.87 -12.51 3.92
C LYS A 162 -24.35 -12.18 4.11
N ARG A 163 -24.66 -11.20 4.99
CA ARG A 163 -26.04 -10.73 5.17
C ARG A 163 -26.56 -10.04 3.91
N VAL A 164 -25.79 -9.15 3.32
CA VAL A 164 -26.16 -8.44 2.07
C VAL A 164 -26.50 -9.45 0.97
N ASP A 165 -25.64 -10.46 0.78
CA ASP A 165 -25.84 -11.49 -0.23
C ASP A 165 -27.11 -12.32 0.04
N ALA A 166 -27.34 -12.70 1.29
CA ALA A 166 -28.51 -13.45 1.69
C ALA A 166 -29.82 -12.65 1.48
N GLN A 167 -29.84 -11.38 1.90
CA GLN A 167 -31.00 -10.51 1.74
C GLN A 167 -31.25 -10.18 0.25
N SER A 168 -30.20 -9.90 -0.52
CA SER A 168 -30.30 -9.66 -1.95
C SER A 168 -30.90 -10.86 -2.68
N LYS A 169 -30.42 -12.08 -2.37
CA LYS A 169 -30.99 -13.32 -2.92
C LYS A 169 -32.44 -13.51 -2.52
N SER A 170 -32.77 -13.18 -1.28
CA SER A 170 -34.13 -13.29 -0.77
C SER A 170 -35.10 -12.35 -1.51
N PHE A 171 -34.76 -11.06 -1.62
CA PHE A 171 -35.64 -10.05 -2.24
C PHE A 171 -35.79 -10.22 -3.75
N LYS A 172 -34.78 -10.79 -4.43
CA LYS A 172 -34.76 -10.92 -5.89
C LYS A 172 -36.02 -11.57 -6.46
N ASN A 173 -36.60 -12.54 -5.73
CA ASN A 173 -37.68 -13.36 -6.24
C ASN A 173 -39.09 -12.85 -5.91
N TYR A 174 -39.27 -12.08 -4.83
CA TYR A 174 -40.61 -11.66 -4.39
C TYR A 174 -40.76 -10.22 -3.92
N ALA A 175 -39.71 -9.43 -3.95
CA ALA A 175 -39.77 -8.00 -3.59
C ALA A 175 -38.85 -7.17 -4.49
N PRO A 176 -39.17 -6.94 -5.78
CA PRO A 176 -38.32 -6.28 -6.73
C PRO A 176 -37.85 -4.89 -6.30
N ASP A 177 -38.70 -4.11 -5.67
CA ASP A 177 -38.39 -2.77 -5.17
C ASP A 177 -37.35 -2.84 -4.02
N GLN A 178 -37.53 -3.79 -3.11
CA GLN A 178 -36.58 -4.02 -2.01
C GLN A 178 -35.25 -4.59 -2.54
N TYR A 179 -35.32 -5.43 -3.56
CA TYR A 179 -34.11 -5.91 -4.26
C TYR A 179 -33.35 -4.75 -4.89
N LYS A 180 -34.01 -3.79 -5.51
CA LYS A 180 -33.39 -2.59 -6.08
C LYS A 180 -32.63 -1.79 -5.00
N ILE A 181 -33.25 -1.58 -3.82
CA ILE A 181 -32.63 -0.89 -2.68
C ILE A 181 -31.41 -1.67 -2.19
N MET A 182 -31.54 -3.00 -1.98
CA MET A 182 -30.44 -3.85 -1.50
C MET A 182 -29.30 -3.96 -2.51
N SER A 183 -29.60 -4.05 -3.81
CA SER A 183 -28.60 -4.14 -4.87
C SER A 183 -27.79 -2.84 -5.05
N SER A 184 -28.37 -1.69 -4.70
CA SER A 184 -27.69 -0.40 -4.68
C SER A 184 -27.03 -0.09 -3.33
N SER A 185 -27.05 -1.02 -2.38
CA SER A 185 -26.44 -0.83 -1.07
C SER A 185 -24.93 -0.66 -1.17
N VAL A 186 -24.37 0.02 -0.18
CA VAL A 186 -22.93 0.27 -0.11
C VAL A 186 -22.37 -0.36 1.15
N LEU A 187 -21.40 -1.24 0.99
CA LEU A 187 -20.58 -1.78 2.05
C LEU A 187 -19.13 -1.32 1.85
N LYS A 188 -18.59 -0.56 2.80
CA LYS A 188 -17.22 -0.02 2.75
C LYS A 188 -16.53 -0.18 4.09
N LYS A 189 -15.23 -0.43 4.04
CA LYS A 189 -14.30 -0.39 5.17
C LYS A 189 -13.30 0.75 4.97
N LYS A 190 -13.05 1.53 6.03
CA LYS A 190 -12.00 2.55 6.07
C LYS A 190 -11.31 2.50 7.44
N GLY A 191 -10.13 1.90 7.48
CA GLY A 191 -9.49 1.55 8.74
C GLY A 191 -10.39 0.62 9.56
N ASP A 192 -10.66 0.98 10.79
CA ASP A 192 -11.54 0.23 11.71
C ASP A 192 -13.03 0.58 11.57
N TYR A 193 -13.35 1.51 10.68
CA TYR A 193 -14.73 1.88 10.42
C TYR A 193 -15.32 1.06 9.28
N ILE A 194 -16.51 0.52 9.51
CA ILE A 194 -17.31 -0.24 8.52
C ILE A 194 -18.65 0.43 8.37
N TYR A 195 -19.06 0.66 7.13
CA TYR A 195 -20.31 1.31 6.74
C TYR A 195 -21.10 0.38 5.87
N PHE A 196 -22.27 0.02 6.31
CA PHE A 196 -23.27 -0.66 5.50
C PHE A 196 -24.50 0.23 5.41
N ILE A 197 -24.88 0.58 4.19
CA ILE A 197 -25.98 1.47 3.90
C ILE A 197 -26.82 0.83 2.80
N SER A 198 -28.02 0.43 3.14
CA SER A 198 -29.08 0.00 2.22
C SER A 198 -30.24 0.95 2.38
N TYR A 199 -30.33 1.90 1.47
CA TYR A 199 -31.32 2.97 1.50
C TYR A 199 -31.52 3.54 0.10
N GLU A 200 -32.69 4.11 -0.18
CA GLU A 200 -33.02 4.68 -1.49
C GLU A 200 -32.02 5.78 -1.91
N ASN A 201 -31.61 6.62 -0.97
CA ASN A 201 -30.66 7.70 -1.20
C ASN A 201 -29.36 7.47 -0.41
N VAL A 202 -28.53 6.56 -0.89
CA VAL A 202 -27.22 6.25 -0.30
C VAL A 202 -26.30 7.47 -0.26
N ASP A 203 -26.38 8.35 -1.28
CA ASP A 203 -25.51 9.53 -1.38
C ASP A 203 -25.80 10.55 -0.28
N LEU A 204 -27.05 10.70 0.13
CA LEU A 204 -27.41 11.54 1.27
C LEU A 204 -26.69 11.08 2.54
N ILE A 205 -26.74 9.77 2.83
CA ILE A 205 -26.08 9.20 4.02
C ILE A 205 -24.57 9.33 3.94
N ASN A 206 -23.99 9.07 2.77
CA ASN A 206 -22.54 9.26 2.54
C ASN A 206 -22.11 10.72 2.77
N LYS A 207 -22.90 11.71 2.36
CA LYS A 207 -22.64 13.14 2.63
C LYS A 207 -22.71 13.45 4.12
N ILE A 208 -23.70 12.90 4.83
CA ILE A 208 -23.83 13.06 6.28
C ILE A 208 -22.59 12.46 6.99
N ILE A 209 -22.17 11.25 6.63
CA ILE A 209 -20.99 10.61 7.19
C ILE A 209 -19.75 11.47 6.96
N LYS A 210 -19.51 11.91 5.71
CA LYS A 210 -18.37 12.74 5.37
C LYS A 210 -18.29 14.05 6.16
N ALA A 211 -19.44 14.68 6.40
CA ALA A 211 -19.54 15.94 7.14
C ALA A 211 -19.30 15.79 8.66
N ASN A 212 -19.33 14.56 9.20
CA ASN A 212 -19.11 14.27 10.63
C ASN A 212 -17.72 13.64 10.92
N TYR A 213 -16.82 13.67 9.96
CA TYR A 213 -15.42 13.37 10.20
C TYR A 213 -14.70 14.62 10.72
N GLU A 214 -14.06 14.51 11.88
CA GLU A 214 -13.17 15.51 12.48
C GLU A 214 -11.73 15.41 11.95
#